data_26290da3730e84a8bb5a6cfcfe65f547
#
_entry.id   26290da3730e84a8bb5a6cfcfe65f547
#
_cell.length_a   1.000
_cell.length_b   1.000
_cell.length_c   1.000
_cell.angle_alpha   90.00
_cell.angle_beta   90.00
_cell.angle_gamma   90.00
#
_symmetry.space_group_name_H-M   'P 1'
#
loop_
_entity.id
_entity.type
_entity.pdbx_description
1 polymer ?
#
loop_
_entity_poly.entity_id
_entity_poly.type
_entity_poly.pdbx_seq_one_letter_code
_entity_poly.pdbx_strand_id
1 'polypeptide(L)'
;GGIDLSVGSVIAFTGVFLAKVIGDFGLSPLLAFPLVLVMGCAFGAFMGLLIDALKIPAFIITLAGMFFLRGVSYLVSEESIPINHPIYDTLSSLAWKIPGGGRLSAMGLLMLAVVVIGIFLAHRTRFGNQVYAIGGNATSA
;
A
#
# COMPACT_ATOMS: atom_id res chain seq x y z
N GLY A 1 -19.44 7.30 -1.14
CA GLY A 1 -18.46 6.21 -1.00
C GLY A 1 -18.14 5.62 -2.36
N GLY A 2 -16.85 5.42 -2.64
CA GLY A 2 -16.38 4.77 -3.86
C GLY A 2 -15.69 3.46 -3.53
N ILE A 3 -15.59 2.56 -4.51
CA ILE A 3 -14.84 1.30 -4.41
C ILE A 3 -13.49 1.52 -5.09
N ASP A 4 -12.40 1.18 -4.40
CA ASP A 4 -11.05 1.21 -4.97
C ASP A 4 -10.62 -0.21 -5.37
N LEU A 5 -10.46 -0.43 -6.67
CA LEU A 5 -10.00 -1.70 -7.24
C LEU A 5 -8.48 -1.74 -7.47
N SER A 6 -7.78 -0.62 -7.30
CA SER A 6 -6.35 -0.53 -7.61
C SER A 6 -5.44 -1.12 -6.54
N VAL A 7 -5.93 -1.33 -5.31
CA VAL A 7 -5.14 -1.73 -4.13
C VAL A 7 -4.27 -2.97 -4.40
N GLY A 8 -4.86 -4.02 -4.97
CA GLY A 8 -4.12 -5.25 -5.30
C GLY A 8 -2.99 -5.03 -6.31
N SER A 9 -3.21 -4.16 -7.30
CA SER A 9 -2.20 -3.82 -8.31
C SER A 9 -1.10 -2.93 -7.76
N VAL A 10 -1.43 -2.02 -6.83
CA VAL A 10 -0.44 -1.23 -6.09
C VAL A 10 0.48 -2.15 -5.30
N ILE A 11 -0.07 -3.13 -4.57
CA ILE A 11 0.72 -4.12 -3.83
C ILE A 11 1.64 -4.91 -4.76
N ALA A 12 1.10 -5.42 -5.88
CA ALA A 12 1.89 -6.18 -6.84
C ALA A 12 3.01 -5.34 -7.47
N PHE A 13 2.68 -4.13 -7.93
CA PHE A 13 3.65 -3.21 -8.52
C PHE A 13 4.75 -2.82 -7.53
N THR A 14 4.39 -2.45 -6.30
CA THR A 14 5.39 -2.09 -5.27
C THR A 14 6.29 -3.26 -4.92
N GLY A 15 5.77 -4.50 -4.91
CA GLY A 15 6.57 -5.71 -4.71
C GLY A 15 7.60 -5.92 -5.81
N VAL A 16 7.18 -5.88 -7.09
CA VAL A 16 8.07 -6.01 -8.25
C VAL A 16 9.10 -4.87 -8.30
N PHE A 17 8.67 -3.65 -8.05
CA PHE A 17 9.54 -2.47 -8.02
C PHE A 17 10.61 -2.59 -6.92
N LEU A 18 10.22 -2.97 -5.69
CA LEU A 18 11.15 -3.20 -4.58
C LEU A 18 12.17 -4.28 -4.93
N ALA A 19 11.71 -5.41 -5.50
CA ALA A 19 12.59 -6.50 -5.89
C ALA A 19 13.65 -6.03 -6.90
N LYS A 20 13.21 -5.24 -7.90
CA LYS A 20 14.11 -4.69 -8.93
C LYS A 20 15.11 -3.70 -8.35
N VAL A 21 14.64 -2.75 -7.55
CA VAL A 21 15.49 -1.67 -7.01
C VAL A 21 16.49 -2.21 -5.97
N ILE A 22 16.09 -3.16 -5.15
CA ILE A 22 17.00 -3.78 -4.16
C ILE A 22 17.92 -4.79 -4.83
N GLY A 23 17.40 -5.64 -5.74
CA GLY A 23 18.17 -6.70 -6.39
C GLY A 23 19.15 -6.18 -7.43
N ASP A 24 18.69 -5.38 -8.40
CA ASP A 24 19.52 -4.95 -9.52
C ASP A 24 20.31 -3.67 -9.23
N PHE A 25 19.69 -2.72 -8.53
CA PHE A 25 20.35 -1.43 -8.23
C PHE A 25 21.05 -1.40 -6.87
N GLY A 26 20.90 -2.45 -6.05
CA GLY A 26 21.54 -2.55 -4.75
C GLY A 26 21.09 -1.48 -3.74
N LEU A 27 19.92 -0.89 -3.93
CA LEU A 27 19.39 0.12 -3.03
C LEU A 27 19.07 -0.53 -1.67
N SER A 28 19.47 0.13 -0.57
CA SER A 28 19.15 -0.40 0.74
C SER A 28 17.63 -0.40 0.97
N PRO A 29 17.06 -1.43 1.62
CA PRO A 29 15.63 -1.50 1.94
C PRO A 29 15.13 -0.29 2.74
N LEU A 30 15.97 0.31 3.58
CA LEU A 30 15.64 1.50 4.36
C LEU A 30 15.34 2.73 3.50
N LEU A 31 15.90 2.82 2.30
CA LEU A 31 15.60 3.86 1.32
C LEU A 31 14.49 3.43 0.35
N ALA A 32 14.44 2.15 0.02
CA ALA A 32 13.46 1.62 -0.90
C ALA A 32 12.03 1.67 -0.34
N PHE A 33 11.83 1.40 0.96
CA PHE A 33 10.49 1.46 1.58
C PHE A 33 9.88 2.87 1.57
N PRO A 34 10.56 3.94 2.03
CA PRO A 34 10.01 5.29 1.89
C PRO A 34 9.69 5.66 0.44
N LEU A 35 10.53 5.23 -0.51
CA LEU A 35 10.32 5.51 -1.93
C LEU A 35 9.01 4.93 -2.43
N VAL A 36 8.71 3.65 -2.16
CA VAL A 36 7.45 3.04 -2.58
C VAL A 36 6.24 3.62 -1.85
N LEU A 37 6.40 4.06 -0.60
CA LEU A 37 5.33 4.77 0.11
C LEU A 37 4.99 6.09 -0.56
N VAL A 38 6.01 6.88 -0.94
CA VAL A 38 5.81 8.14 -1.68
C VAL A 38 5.17 7.87 -3.04
N MET A 39 5.63 6.84 -3.76
CA MET A 39 5.02 6.45 -5.04
C MET A 39 3.55 6.04 -4.89
N GLY A 40 3.23 5.24 -3.87
CA GLY A 40 1.85 4.85 -3.58
C GLY A 40 0.97 6.05 -3.22
N CYS A 41 1.47 6.97 -2.39
CA CYS A 41 0.76 8.20 -2.05
C CYS A 41 0.55 9.09 -3.29
N ALA A 42 1.57 9.25 -4.13
CA ALA A 42 1.49 10.05 -5.36
C ALA A 42 0.47 9.44 -6.34
N PHE A 43 0.48 8.12 -6.50
CA PHE A 43 -0.49 7.42 -7.34
C PHE A 43 -1.92 7.57 -6.80
N GLY A 44 -2.13 7.35 -5.50
CA GLY A 44 -3.43 7.54 -4.86
C GLY A 44 -3.93 8.99 -4.97
N ALA A 45 -3.05 9.98 -4.77
CA ALA A 45 -3.38 11.39 -4.95
C ALA A 45 -3.75 11.71 -6.40
N PHE A 46 -3.03 11.17 -7.38
CA PHE A 46 -3.34 11.31 -8.79
C PHE A 46 -4.71 10.74 -9.16
N MET A 47 -5.02 9.52 -8.66
CA MET A 47 -6.34 8.90 -8.85
C MET A 47 -7.45 9.74 -8.21
N GLY A 48 -7.24 10.23 -6.99
CA GLY A 48 -8.17 11.12 -6.31
C GLY A 48 -8.42 12.43 -7.07
N LEU A 49 -7.37 13.03 -7.62
CA LEU A 49 -7.45 14.21 -8.48
C LEU A 49 -8.29 13.95 -9.75
N LEU A 50 -8.09 12.81 -10.42
CA LEU A 50 -8.87 12.45 -11.60
C LEU A 50 -10.35 12.25 -11.27
N ILE A 51 -10.65 11.60 -10.15
CA ILE A 51 -12.03 11.39 -9.68
C ILE A 51 -12.71 12.74 -9.43
N ASP A 52 -12.02 13.65 -8.75
CA ASP A 52 -12.59 14.95 -8.41
C ASP A 52 -12.67 15.90 -9.62
N ALA A 53 -11.64 16.00 -10.43
CA ALA A 53 -11.59 16.90 -11.59
C ALA A 53 -12.55 16.48 -12.71
N LEU A 54 -12.61 15.18 -13.01
CA LEU A 54 -13.42 14.65 -14.11
C LEU A 54 -14.85 14.29 -13.67
N LYS A 55 -15.12 14.26 -12.34
CA LYS A 55 -16.40 13.81 -11.76
C LYS A 55 -16.82 12.40 -12.23
N ILE A 56 -15.83 11.55 -12.54
CA ILE A 56 -16.05 10.16 -12.95
C ILE A 56 -16.14 9.29 -11.69
N PRO A 57 -17.01 8.26 -11.66
CA PRO A 57 -17.07 7.33 -10.55
C PRO A 57 -15.72 6.70 -10.21
N ALA A 58 -15.38 6.63 -8.92
CA ALA A 58 -14.12 6.10 -8.42
C ALA A 58 -13.81 4.69 -8.96
N PHE A 59 -14.84 3.86 -9.07
CA PHE A 59 -14.74 2.51 -9.65
C PHE A 59 -14.06 2.49 -11.03
N ILE A 60 -14.44 3.40 -11.94
CA ILE A 60 -13.91 3.45 -13.32
C ILE A 60 -12.43 3.88 -13.31
N ILE A 61 -12.12 4.92 -12.54
CA ILE A 61 -10.76 5.45 -12.45
C ILE A 61 -9.83 4.42 -11.79
N THR A 62 -10.26 3.80 -10.69
CA THR A 62 -9.44 2.80 -9.99
C THR A 62 -9.28 1.50 -10.78
N LEU A 63 -10.27 1.12 -11.59
CA LEU A 63 -10.16 0.00 -12.53
C LEU A 63 -9.11 0.30 -13.63
N ALA A 64 -9.14 1.51 -14.20
CA ALA A 64 -8.12 1.94 -15.15
C ALA A 64 -6.72 1.95 -14.52
N GLY A 65 -6.59 2.46 -13.29
CA GLY A 65 -5.36 2.43 -12.51
C GLY A 65 -4.85 1.02 -12.23
N MET A 66 -5.76 0.09 -11.95
CA MET A 66 -5.42 -1.33 -11.78
C MET A 66 -4.76 -1.90 -13.03
N PHE A 67 -5.34 -1.69 -14.20
CA PHE A 67 -4.77 -2.18 -15.46
C PHE A 67 -3.48 -1.46 -15.83
N PHE A 68 -3.41 -0.15 -15.58
CA PHE A 68 -2.19 0.62 -15.79
C PHE A 68 -1.02 0.06 -14.97
N LEU A 69 -1.20 -0.12 -13.66
CA LEU A 69 -0.14 -0.66 -12.79
C LEU A 69 0.23 -2.10 -13.15
N ARG A 70 -0.73 -2.92 -13.58
CA ARG A 70 -0.43 -4.26 -14.09
C ARG A 70 0.46 -4.20 -15.32
N GLY A 71 0.13 -3.34 -16.27
CA GLY A 71 0.95 -3.14 -17.47
C GLY A 71 2.36 -2.65 -17.12
N VAL A 72 2.48 -1.66 -16.24
CA VAL A 72 3.79 -1.16 -15.78
C VAL A 72 4.57 -2.26 -15.03
N SER A 73 3.91 -3.10 -14.23
CA SER A 73 4.58 -4.23 -13.57
C SER A 73 5.22 -5.18 -14.56
N TYR A 74 4.54 -5.50 -15.66
CA TYR A 74 5.09 -6.31 -16.74
C TYR A 74 6.30 -5.65 -17.42
N LEU A 75 6.28 -4.33 -17.61
CA LEU A 75 7.43 -3.59 -18.17
C LEU A 75 8.65 -3.62 -17.23
N VAL A 76 8.43 -3.70 -15.92
CA VAL A 76 9.52 -3.79 -14.92
C VAL A 76 10.09 -5.20 -14.88
N SER A 77 9.23 -6.22 -14.85
CA SER A 77 9.64 -7.63 -14.90
C SER A 77 8.47 -8.54 -15.31
N GLU A 78 8.75 -9.47 -16.21
CA GLU A 78 7.83 -10.54 -16.61
C GLU A 78 7.91 -11.74 -15.66
N GLU A 79 9.02 -11.86 -14.92
CA GLU A 79 9.30 -12.97 -14.02
C GLU A 79 9.21 -12.55 -12.56
N SER A 80 9.00 -13.55 -11.69
CA SER A 80 9.03 -13.35 -10.24
C SER A 80 10.48 -13.14 -9.78
N ILE A 81 10.77 -11.99 -9.20
CA ILE A 81 12.10 -11.63 -8.70
C ILE A 81 12.16 -11.90 -7.19
N PRO A 82 13.02 -12.80 -6.69
CA PRO A 82 13.21 -12.98 -5.26
C PRO A 82 14.01 -11.80 -4.68
N ILE A 83 13.59 -11.32 -3.52
CA ILE A 83 14.36 -10.29 -2.78
C ILE A 83 15.29 -10.99 -1.80
N ASN A 84 16.56 -11.17 -2.19
CA ASN A 84 17.59 -11.78 -1.36
C ASN A 84 18.37 -10.68 -0.62
N HIS A 85 17.90 -10.29 0.57
CA HIS A 85 18.59 -9.30 1.38
C HIS A 85 18.51 -9.68 2.87
N PRO A 86 19.62 -9.58 3.65
CA PRO A 86 19.70 -10.03 5.04
C PRO A 86 18.65 -9.42 5.98
N ILE A 87 18.16 -8.22 5.69
CA ILE A 87 17.08 -7.58 6.47
C ILE A 87 15.80 -8.40 6.41
N TYR A 88 15.46 -8.97 5.25
CA TYR A 88 14.25 -9.81 5.11
C TYR A 88 14.38 -11.13 5.86
N ASP A 89 15.58 -11.74 5.83
CA ASP A 89 15.86 -12.95 6.58
C ASP A 89 15.76 -12.69 8.08
N THR A 90 16.31 -11.57 8.54
CA THR A 90 16.20 -11.16 9.94
C THR A 90 14.76 -10.90 10.35
N LEU A 91 14.00 -10.14 9.55
CA LEU A 91 12.59 -9.84 9.84
C LEU A 91 11.70 -11.09 9.82
N SER A 92 11.97 -12.03 8.91
CA SER A 92 11.20 -13.28 8.82
C SER A 92 11.52 -14.25 9.96
N SER A 93 12.75 -14.22 10.49
CA SER A 93 13.17 -15.04 11.61
C SER A 93 12.68 -14.52 12.97
N LEU A 94 12.41 -13.22 13.07
CA LEU A 94 11.87 -12.61 14.28
C LEU A 94 10.42 -13.05 14.52
N ALA A 95 10.24 -13.94 15.48
CA ALA A 95 8.92 -14.40 15.89
C ALA A 95 8.88 -14.62 17.41
N TRP A 96 7.84 -14.09 18.05
CA TRP A 96 7.58 -14.29 19.47
C TRP A 96 6.63 -15.48 19.67
N LYS A 97 6.98 -16.35 20.59
CA LYS A 97 6.08 -17.45 21.01
C LYS A 97 4.99 -16.88 21.91
N ILE A 98 3.74 -17.15 21.55
CA ILE A 98 2.59 -16.79 22.39
C ILE A 98 2.26 -17.97 23.30
N PRO A 99 1.90 -17.73 24.59
CA PRO A 99 1.35 -18.76 25.45
C PRO A 99 0.12 -19.40 24.79
N GLY A 100 0.17 -20.71 24.54
CA GLY A 100 -0.88 -21.43 23.78
C GLY A 100 -0.43 -22.01 22.46
N GLY A 101 0.88 -21.91 22.11
CA GLY A 101 1.48 -22.58 20.94
C GLY A 101 1.48 -21.76 19.64
N GLY A 102 1.00 -20.50 19.66
CA GLY A 102 1.06 -19.61 18.53
C GLY A 102 2.44 -18.93 18.36
N ARG A 103 2.75 -18.50 17.12
CA ARG A 103 3.93 -17.68 16.82
C ARG A 103 3.47 -16.36 16.19
N LEU A 104 3.87 -15.23 16.78
CA LEU A 104 3.62 -13.89 16.23
C LEU A 104 4.88 -13.42 15.51
N SER A 105 4.82 -13.32 14.20
CA SER A 105 5.95 -12.83 13.40
C SER A 105 6.08 -11.30 13.51
N ALA A 106 7.28 -10.77 13.25
CA ALA A 106 7.51 -9.33 13.18
C ALA A 106 6.59 -8.64 12.16
N MET A 107 6.31 -9.30 11.02
CA MET A 107 5.37 -8.81 10.01
C MET A 107 3.93 -8.76 10.53
N GLY A 108 3.52 -9.74 11.36
CA GLY A 108 2.21 -9.73 12.02
C GLY A 108 2.07 -8.56 13.01
N LEU A 109 3.13 -8.25 13.77
CA LEU A 109 3.17 -7.09 14.65
C LEU A 109 3.10 -5.77 13.87
N LEU A 110 3.85 -5.67 12.78
CA LEU A 110 3.80 -4.50 11.90
C LEU A 110 2.38 -4.28 11.36
N MET A 111 1.74 -5.34 10.88
CA MET A 111 0.34 -5.28 10.41
C MET A 111 -0.59 -4.78 11.51
N LEU A 112 -0.50 -5.33 12.73
CA LEU A 112 -1.31 -4.90 13.86
C LEU A 112 -1.06 -3.44 14.21
N ALA A 113 0.19 -2.98 14.19
CA ALA A 113 0.55 -1.58 14.44
C ALA A 113 -0.10 -0.65 13.39
N VAL A 114 -0.02 -1.00 12.10
CA VAL A 114 -0.65 -0.23 11.02
C VAL A 114 -2.17 -0.18 11.19
N VAL A 115 -2.80 -1.29 11.55
CA VAL A 115 -4.26 -1.33 11.82
C VAL A 115 -4.63 -0.45 12.99
N VAL A 116 -3.89 -0.51 14.11
CA VAL A 116 -4.15 0.32 15.29
C VAL A 116 -3.98 1.80 14.96
N ILE A 117 -2.91 2.17 14.24
CA ILE A 117 -2.70 3.55 13.78
C ILE A 117 -3.85 3.98 12.86
N GLY A 118 -4.27 3.13 11.93
CA GLY A 118 -5.39 3.41 11.03
C GLY A 118 -6.70 3.65 11.78
N ILE A 119 -7.02 2.81 12.77
CA ILE A 119 -8.20 2.98 13.63
C ILE A 119 -8.11 4.29 14.42
N PHE A 120 -6.93 4.59 14.99
CA PHE A 120 -6.74 5.85 15.71
C PHE A 120 -6.92 7.07 14.80
N LEU A 121 -6.31 7.06 13.62
CA LEU A 121 -6.44 8.14 12.63
C LEU A 121 -7.91 8.31 12.18
N ALA A 122 -8.60 7.22 11.92
CA ALA A 122 -9.99 7.25 11.46
C ALA A 122 -10.97 7.79 12.52
N HIS A 123 -10.79 7.39 13.81
CA HIS A 123 -11.78 7.67 14.85
C HIS A 123 -11.40 8.82 15.80
N ARG A 124 -10.14 9.21 15.85
CA ARG A 124 -9.62 10.18 16.82
C ARG A 124 -9.00 11.44 16.21
N THR A 125 -8.98 11.55 14.87
CA THR A 125 -8.40 12.73 14.21
C THR A 125 -9.45 13.52 13.43
N ARG A 126 -9.15 14.81 13.19
CA ARG A 126 -9.98 15.66 12.32
C ARG A 126 -10.05 15.12 10.89
N PHE A 127 -8.95 14.53 10.42
CA PHE A 127 -8.89 13.90 9.11
C PHE A 127 -9.90 12.74 8.98
N GLY A 128 -9.93 11.83 9.94
CA GLY A 128 -10.89 10.73 9.94
C GLY A 128 -12.34 11.22 9.96
N ASN A 129 -12.64 12.19 10.81
CA ASN A 129 -13.98 12.79 10.87
C ASN A 129 -14.40 13.42 9.54
N GLN A 130 -13.49 14.11 8.84
CA GLN A 130 -13.77 14.68 7.52
C GLN A 130 -14.01 13.59 6.47
N VAL A 131 -13.23 12.51 6.48
CA VAL A 131 -13.42 11.38 5.57
C VAL A 131 -14.80 10.72 5.79
N TYR A 132 -15.20 10.51 7.04
CA TYR A 132 -16.54 9.98 7.35
C TYR A 132 -17.66 10.93 6.95
N ALA A 133 -17.51 12.22 7.17
CA ALA A 133 -18.50 13.22 6.78
C ALA A 133 -18.72 13.24 5.25
N ILE A 134 -17.65 13.25 4.46
CA ILE A 134 -17.71 13.18 2.99
C ILE A 134 -18.32 11.84 2.54
N GLY A 135 -17.98 10.75 3.21
CA GLY A 135 -18.55 9.42 2.90
C GLY A 135 -20.04 9.30 3.17
N GLY A 136 -20.56 10.04 4.15
CA GLY A 136 -21.97 10.08 4.49
C GLY A 136 -22.79 10.97 3.56
N ASN A 137 -22.40 12.22 3.41
CA ASN A 137 -23.05 13.18 2.50
C ASN A 137 -22.05 14.29 2.12
N ALA A 138 -21.51 14.19 0.90
CA ALA A 138 -20.52 15.14 0.40
C ALA A 138 -21.05 16.58 0.26
N THR A 139 -22.36 16.77 0.06
CA THR A 139 -23.00 18.08 -0.06
C THR A 139 -23.20 18.76 1.30
N SER A 140 -23.28 17.97 2.37
CA SER A 140 -23.47 18.50 3.74
C SER A 140 -22.15 18.64 4.50
N ALA A 141 -21.06 18.08 3.98
CA ALA A 141 -19.72 18.14 4.57
C ALA A 141 -18.94 19.36 4.12
#